data_47c09fac3cf78109f693a8c1f1483ec0
#
_entry.id   47c09fac3cf78109f693a8c1f1483ec0
#
_cell.length_a   1.000
_cell.length_b   1.000
_cell.length_c   1.000
_cell.angle_alpha   90.00
_cell.angle_beta   90.00
_cell.angle_gamma   90.00
#
_symmetry.space_group_name_H-M   'P 1'
#
loop_
_entity.id
_entity.type
_entity.pdbx_description
1 polymer ?
#
loop_
_entity_poly.entity_id
_entity_poly.type
_entity_poly.pdbx_seq_one_letter_code
_entity_poly.pdbx_strand_id
1 'polypeptide(L)'
;MIEFKGEMSEECQRYMILKNSKAGWIAGSMAAILFSIPTIFIGIYVDTIYLLFLPLFVAVAVLAGCPPLKKDRAVIIPSRITIAEDGTMHSQSDKFDWERDVCEVNEVLDFGKWYFIKFNYISRNGCFVCEKALLCQGSLEEFEKIFEGKVTRCYDA
;
A
#
# COMPACT_ATOMS: atom_id res chain seq x y z
N MET A 1 19.29 -4.81 17.00
CA MET A 1 19.08 -4.94 15.52
C MET A 1 18.06 -6.04 15.25
N ILE A 2 17.04 -5.80 14.41
CA ILE A 2 15.99 -6.77 14.05
C ILE A 2 16.04 -6.97 12.53
N GLU A 3 15.96 -8.23 12.08
CA GLU A 3 16.02 -8.57 10.67
C GLU A 3 14.95 -9.58 10.28
N PHE A 4 14.17 -9.24 9.23
CA PHE A 4 13.28 -10.15 8.52
C PHE A 4 13.86 -10.43 7.14
N LYS A 5 14.03 -11.70 6.78
CA LYS A 5 14.69 -12.09 5.53
C LYS A 5 14.05 -13.35 4.94
N GLY A 6 13.73 -13.30 3.66
CA GLY A 6 13.18 -14.43 2.92
C GLY A 6 12.12 -14.01 1.92
N GLU A 7 11.50 -15.00 1.30
CA GLU A 7 10.36 -14.79 0.41
C GLU A 7 9.06 -14.73 1.21
N MET A 8 8.30 -13.67 1.00
CA MET A 8 6.98 -13.53 1.63
C MET A 8 6.01 -14.59 1.12
N SER A 9 5.14 -15.05 1.99
CA SER A 9 4.07 -15.99 1.65
C SER A 9 3.12 -15.42 0.58
N GLU A 10 2.51 -16.28 -0.22
CA GLU A 10 1.52 -15.85 -1.23
C GLU A 10 0.36 -15.06 -0.61
N GLU A 11 -0.02 -15.37 0.61
CA GLU A 11 -1.09 -14.69 1.33
C GLU A 11 -0.72 -13.23 1.63
N CYS A 12 0.49 -13.01 2.12
CA CYS A 12 1.03 -11.67 2.38
C CYS A 12 1.18 -10.88 1.09
N GLN A 13 1.69 -11.50 0.01
CA GLN A 13 1.80 -10.88 -1.30
C GLN A 13 0.43 -10.45 -1.86
N ARG A 14 -0.58 -11.31 -1.76
CA ARG A 14 -1.96 -11.00 -2.17
C ARG A 14 -2.54 -9.83 -1.38
N TYR A 15 -2.32 -9.79 -0.08
CA TYR A 15 -2.73 -8.64 0.74
C TYR A 15 -2.13 -7.34 0.25
N MET A 16 -0.84 -7.31 -0.05
CA MET A 16 -0.14 -6.13 -0.57
C MET A 16 -0.71 -5.67 -1.92
N ILE A 17 -0.98 -6.61 -2.82
CA ILE A 17 -1.57 -6.32 -4.15
C ILE A 17 -2.96 -5.72 -3.98
N LEU A 18 -3.81 -6.32 -3.15
CA LEU A 18 -5.18 -5.85 -2.92
C LEU A 18 -5.20 -4.45 -2.27
N LYS A 19 -4.28 -4.18 -1.35
CA LYS A 19 -4.19 -2.87 -0.71
C LYS A 19 -3.78 -1.77 -1.69
N ASN A 20 -2.81 -2.04 -2.56
CA ASN A 20 -2.41 -1.12 -3.61
C ASN A 20 -3.53 -0.89 -4.64
N SER A 21 -4.31 -1.93 -4.97
CA SER A 21 -5.43 -1.80 -5.89
C SER A 21 -6.56 -0.95 -5.33
N LYS A 22 -6.87 -1.04 -4.03
CA LYS A 22 -7.91 -0.22 -3.39
C LYS A 22 -7.63 1.28 -3.54
N ALA A 23 -6.39 1.71 -3.39
CA ALA A 23 -6.00 3.11 -3.59
C ALA A 23 -6.24 3.56 -5.04
N GLY A 24 -5.96 2.71 -6.02
CA GLY A 24 -6.25 2.96 -7.43
C GLY A 24 -7.74 3.09 -7.71
N TRP A 25 -8.56 2.21 -7.14
CA TRP A 25 -10.02 2.26 -7.26
C TRP A 25 -10.61 3.55 -6.69
N ILE A 26 -10.16 3.98 -5.51
CA ILE A 26 -10.61 5.22 -4.88
C ILE A 26 -10.23 6.42 -5.75
N ALA A 27 -8.99 6.49 -6.22
CA ALA A 27 -8.52 7.58 -7.08
C ALA A 27 -9.27 7.59 -8.43
N GLY A 28 -9.50 6.44 -9.04
CA GLY A 28 -10.26 6.30 -10.28
C GLY A 28 -11.73 6.73 -10.11
N SER A 29 -12.37 6.33 -9.02
CA SER A 29 -13.76 6.71 -8.72
C SER A 29 -13.91 8.22 -8.48
N MET A 30 -12.98 8.82 -7.75
CA MET A 30 -12.97 10.28 -7.54
C MET A 30 -12.78 11.04 -8.85
N ALA A 31 -11.86 10.60 -9.71
CA ALA A 31 -11.67 11.20 -11.04
C ALA A 31 -12.94 11.07 -11.90
N ALA A 32 -13.60 9.90 -11.90
CA ALA A 32 -14.85 9.70 -12.63
C ALA A 32 -15.93 10.69 -12.20
N ILE A 33 -16.12 10.87 -10.89
CA ILE A 33 -17.12 11.80 -10.34
C ILE A 33 -16.76 13.23 -10.76
N LEU A 34 -15.50 13.62 -10.64
CA LEU A 34 -15.01 14.97 -10.91
C LEU A 34 -15.22 15.40 -12.38
N PHE A 35 -15.05 14.47 -13.31
CA PHE A 35 -15.28 14.70 -14.74
C PHE A 35 -16.74 14.51 -15.16
N SER A 36 -17.51 13.65 -14.50
CA SER A 36 -18.90 13.41 -14.84
C SER A 36 -19.81 14.59 -14.51
N ILE A 37 -19.58 15.26 -13.39
CA ILE A 37 -20.42 16.40 -12.94
C ILE A 37 -20.40 17.55 -13.98
N PRO A 38 -19.25 18.10 -14.39
CA PRO A 38 -19.20 19.15 -15.42
C PRO A 38 -19.81 18.71 -16.75
N THR A 39 -19.58 17.45 -17.15
CA THR A 39 -20.10 16.90 -18.39
C THR A 39 -21.62 16.87 -18.41
N ILE A 40 -22.26 16.50 -17.29
CA ILE A 40 -23.72 16.53 -17.13
C ILE A 40 -24.23 17.96 -17.23
N PHE A 41 -23.60 18.93 -16.56
CA PHE A 41 -24.00 20.34 -16.64
C PHE A 41 -23.90 20.87 -18.07
N ILE A 42 -22.80 20.63 -18.77
CA ILE A 42 -22.62 21.05 -20.16
C ILE A 42 -23.68 20.37 -21.05
N GLY A 43 -23.95 19.09 -20.87
CA GLY A 43 -24.93 18.34 -21.63
C GLY A 43 -26.37 18.85 -21.45
N ILE A 44 -26.71 19.37 -20.27
CA ILE A 44 -28.04 19.92 -19.98
C ILE A 44 -28.17 21.37 -20.50
N TYR A 45 -27.16 22.20 -20.36
CA TYR A 45 -27.26 23.64 -20.62
C TYR A 45 -26.74 24.07 -22.00
N VAL A 46 -25.87 23.29 -22.64
CA VAL A 46 -25.27 23.64 -23.91
C VAL A 46 -25.74 22.73 -25.04
N ASP A 47 -25.47 21.43 -24.97
CA ASP A 47 -25.88 20.46 -25.98
C ASP A 47 -25.86 19.04 -25.42
N THR A 48 -26.96 18.31 -25.63
CA THR A 48 -27.14 16.91 -25.18
C THR A 48 -26.09 15.95 -25.76
N ILE A 49 -25.43 16.31 -26.86
CA ILE A 49 -24.36 15.48 -27.45
C ILE A 49 -23.20 15.20 -26.48
N TYR A 50 -22.95 16.10 -25.53
CA TYR A 50 -21.90 15.93 -24.52
C TYR A 50 -22.21 14.79 -23.54
N LEU A 51 -23.47 14.39 -23.37
CA LEU A 51 -23.83 13.25 -22.53
C LEU A 51 -23.32 11.91 -23.10
N LEU A 52 -23.03 11.85 -24.43
CA LEU A 52 -22.45 10.66 -25.04
C LEU A 52 -21.02 10.36 -24.54
N PHE A 53 -20.33 11.35 -23.99
CA PHE A 53 -18.99 11.15 -23.42
C PHE A 53 -19.02 10.58 -21.99
N LEU A 54 -20.17 10.60 -21.33
CA LEU A 54 -20.33 10.11 -19.95
C LEU A 54 -19.91 8.62 -19.80
N PRO A 55 -20.36 7.69 -20.66
CA PRO A 55 -19.93 6.29 -20.60
C PRO A 55 -18.43 6.14 -20.86
N LEU A 56 -17.82 6.99 -21.67
CA LEU A 56 -16.39 6.98 -21.93
C LEU A 56 -15.60 7.33 -20.64
N PHE A 57 -16.00 8.38 -19.91
CA PHE A 57 -15.35 8.74 -18.65
C PHE A 57 -15.48 7.64 -17.59
N VAL A 58 -16.65 7.00 -17.51
CA VAL A 58 -16.86 5.88 -16.59
C VAL A 58 -15.98 4.69 -17.00
N ALA A 59 -15.89 4.37 -18.30
CA ALA A 59 -15.02 3.29 -18.78
C ALA A 59 -13.55 3.56 -18.47
N VAL A 60 -13.06 4.78 -18.72
CA VAL A 60 -11.68 5.17 -18.39
C VAL A 60 -11.40 5.07 -16.90
N ALA A 61 -12.33 5.51 -16.05
CA ALA A 61 -12.19 5.43 -14.60
C ALA A 61 -12.15 3.98 -14.10
N VAL A 62 -13.01 3.11 -14.65
CA VAL A 62 -13.01 1.68 -14.34
C VAL A 62 -11.70 1.04 -14.78
N LEU A 63 -11.21 1.34 -15.99
CA LEU A 63 -9.94 0.82 -16.49
C LEU A 63 -8.74 1.31 -15.68
N ALA A 64 -8.76 2.58 -15.24
CA ALA A 64 -7.71 3.15 -14.40
C ALA A 64 -7.71 2.57 -12.98
N GLY A 65 -8.88 2.20 -12.46
CA GLY A 65 -9.06 1.59 -11.14
C GLY A 65 -8.81 0.07 -11.13
N CYS A 66 -8.95 -0.60 -12.28
CA CYS A 66 -8.70 -2.03 -12.36
C CYS A 66 -7.23 -2.34 -12.00
N PRO A 67 -6.99 -3.28 -11.09
CA PRO A 67 -5.63 -3.76 -10.89
C PRO A 67 -5.13 -4.27 -12.25
N PRO A 68 -3.89 -3.94 -12.62
CA PRO A 68 -3.36 -4.39 -13.89
C PRO A 68 -3.44 -5.91 -13.94
N LEU A 69 -4.15 -6.43 -14.94
CA LEU A 69 -4.26 -7.86 -15.25
C LEU A 69 -2.89 -8.48 -15.57
N LYS A 70 -1.88 -7.65 -15.80
CA LYS A 70 -0.50 -8.08 -16.00
C LYS A 70 0.17 -8.32 -14.65
N LYS A 71 0.48 -9.58 -14.42
CA LYS A 71 1.35 -10.13 -13.36
C LYS A 71 2.71 -9.40 -13.24
N ASP A 72 3.04 -8.50 -14.16
CA ASP A 72 4.33 -7.84 -14.35
C ASP A 72 4.48 -6.45 -13.73
N ARG A 73 3.41 -5.86 -13.16
CA ARG A 73 3.66 -4.81 -12.16
C ARG A 73 3.97 -5.54 -10.86
N ALA A 74 5.21 -5.99 -10.79
CA ALA A 74 5.78 -6.52 -9.59
C ALA A 74 5.42 -5.56 -8.44
N VAL A 75 4.48 -5.99 -7.60
CA VAL A 75 4.43 -5.44 -6.25
C VAL A 75 5.85 -5.62 -5.77
N ILE A 76 6.50 -4.52 -5.48
CA ILE A 76 7.90 -4.55 -5.07
C ILE A 76 7.89 -5.22 -3.71
N ILE A 77 8.24 -6.49 -3.69
CA ILE A 77 8.26 -7.33 -2.49
C ILE A 77 9.66 -7.24 -1.95
N PRO A 78 9.86 -6.71 -0.74
CA PRO A 78 11.16 -6.71 -0.12
C PRO A 78 11.56 -8.15 0.20
N SER A 79 12.82 -8.48 -0.09
CA SER A 79 13.43 -9.74 0.31
C SER A 79 14.09 -9.67 1.68
N ARG A 80 14.32 -8.44 2.17
CA ARG A 80 14.94 -8.18 3.46
C ARG A 80 14.44 -6.88 4.04
N ILE A 81 14.06 -6.90 5.31
CA ILE A 81 13.72 -5.72 6.10
C ILE A 81 14.58 -5.72 7.35
N THR A 82 15.34 -4.67 7.58
CA THR A 82 16.22 -4.53 8.72
C THR A 82 15.86 -3.28 9.51
N ILE A 83 15.85 -3.40 10.83
CA ILE A 83 15.72 -2.28 11.77
C ILE A 83 17.00 -2.22 12.57
N ALA A 84 17.79 -1.19 12.33
CA ALA A 84 19.06 -0.98 13.01
C ALA A 84 18.86 -0.39 14.42
N GLU A 85 19.90 -0.40 15.23
CA GLU A 85 19.84 0.10 16.62
C GLU A 85 19.77 1.63 16.69
N ASP A 86 20.21 2.30 15.66
CA ASP A 86 20.11 3.76 15.49
C ASP A 86 18.72 4.25 15.10
N GLY A 87 17.77 3.33 14.90
CA GLY A 87 16.40 3.64 14.47
C GLY A 87 16.21 3.70 12.96
N THR A 88 17.23 3.37 12.17
CA THR A 88 17.11 3.33 10.71
C THR A 88 16.49 2.01 10.27
N MET A 89 15.51 2.10 9.37
CA MET A 89 14.86 0.96 8.77
C MET A 89 15.20 0.86 7.29
N HIS A 90 15.64 -0.31 6.83
CA HIS A 90 15.91 -0.61 5.44
C HIS A 90 14.94 -1.65 4.91
N SER A 91 14.42 -1.40 3.71
CA SER A 91 13.62 -2.36 2.95
C SER A 91 14.31 -2.63 1.63
N GLN A 92 14.89 -3.81 1.49
CA GLN A 92 15.75 -4.20 0.38
C GLN A 92 15.10 -5.27 -0.49
N SER A 93 15.28 -5.13 -1.79
CA SER A 93 14.99 -6.13 -2.82
C SER A 93 16.10 -6.09 -3.88
N ASP A 94 16.09 -7.01 -4.83
CA ASP A 94 17.06 -7.03 -5.95
C ASP A 94 17.11 -5.72 -6.77
N LYS A 95 16.03 -4.92 -6.72
CA LYS A 95 15.84 -3.73 -7.55
C LYS A 95 15.82 -2.41 -6.80
N PHE A 96 15.76 -2.42 -5.49
CA PHE A 96 15.66 -1.20 -4.68
C PHE A 96 16.18 -1.42 -3.27
N ASP A 97 16.59 -0.32 -2.67
CA ASP A 97 16.89 -0.18 -1.26
C ASP A 97 16.20 1.10 -0.78
N TRP A 98 15.30 0.98 0.19
CA TRP A 98 14.61 2.11 0.79
C TRP A 98 14.96 2.22 2.24
N GLU A 99 15.35 3.44 2.60
CA GLU A 99 15.67 3.82 3.96
C GLU A 99 14.59 4.71 4.56
N ARG A 100 14.25 4.45 5.82
CA ARG A 100 13.28 5.20 6.60
C ARG A 100 13.71 5.24 8.06
N ASP A 101 13.24 6.26 8.78
CA ASP A 101 13.44 6.35 10.22
C ASP A 101 12.22 5.81 10.97
N VAL A 102 12.45 5.11 12.08
CA VAL A 102 11.42 4.64 13.01
C VAL A 102 10.54 5.78 13.53
N CYS A 103 11.10 6.99 13.68
CA CYS A 103 10.34 8.16 14.12
C CYS A 103 9.26 8.59 13.11
N GLU A 104 9.42 8.27 11.81
CA GLU A 104 8.44 8.55 10.76
C GLU A 104 7.23 7.60 10.81
N VAL A 105 7.31 6.51 11.58
CA VAL A 105 6.24 5.53 11.69
C VAL A 105 5.08 6.12 12.48
N ASN A 106 3.91 6.14 11.84
CA ASN A 106 2.66 6.58 12.45
C ASN A 106 1.99 5.45 13.23
N GLU A 107 1.87 4.28 12.60
CA GLU A 107 1.13 3.14 13.14
C GLU A 107 1.70 1.84 12.57
N VAL A 108 1.68 0.78 13.39
CA VAL A 108 2.00 -0.59 12.99
C VAL A 108 0.74 -1.44 13.16
N LEU A 109 0.20 -1.95 12.06
CA LEU A 109 -0.95 -2.84 12.08
C LEU A 109 -0.46 -4.29 12.19
N ASP A 110 -0.87 -4.96 13.25
CA ASP A 110 -0.63 -6.39 13.44
C ASP A 110 -1.81 -7.20 12.91
N PHE A 111 -1.58 -8.00 11.87
CA PHE A 111 -2.56 -8.91 11.26
C PHE A 111 -2.37 -10.37 11.71
N GLY A 112 -1.70 -10.60 12.84
CA GLY A 112 -1.40 -11.91 13.38
C GLY A 112 -0.19 -12.57 12.72
N LYS A 113 -0.20 -12.74 11.39
CA LYS A 113 0.89 -13.36 10.62
C LYS A 113 1.96 -12.35 10.20
N TRP A 114 1.61 -11.08 10.02
CA TRP A 114 2.53 -10.01 9.59
C TRP A 114 2.20 -8.68 10.23
N TYR A 115 3.20 -7.83 10.29
CA TYR A 115 3.06 -6.41 10.62
C TYR A 115 3.05 -5.57 9.35
N PHE A 116 2.17 -4.58 9.29
CA PHE A 116 2.17 -3.56 8.26
C PHE A 116 2.52 -2.21 8.88
N ILE A 117 3.65 -1.65 8.46
CA ILE A 117 4.15 -0.38 9.00
C ILE A 117 3.63 0.77 8.14
N LYS A 118 2.94 1.73 8.78
CA LYS A 118 2.44 2.95 8.16
C LYS A 118 3.31 4.13 8.57
N PHE A 119 3.64 4.98 7.60
CA PHE A 119 4.41 6.20 7.80
C PHE A 119 3.52 7.43 7.77
N ASN A 120 3.97 8.53 8.40
CA ASN A 120 3.25 9.82 8.47
C ASN A 120 3.03 10.46 7.10
N TYR A 121 3.91 10.21 6.15
CA TYR A 121 3.81 10.75 4.81
C TYR A 121 3.39 9.67 3.82
N ILE A 122 2.51 10.05 2.88
CA ILE A 122 2.15 9.20 1.74
C ILE A 122 3.39 9.12 0.83
N SER A 123 4.31 8.26 1.19
CA SER A 123 5.42 7.90 0.32
C SER A 123 4.89 6.89 -0.69
N ARG A 124 5.01 7.22 -1.96
CA ARG A 124 4.71 6.29 -3.06
C ARG A 124 5.65 5.08 -3.06
N ASN A 125 6.74 5.18 -2.33
CA ASN A 125 7.84 4.26 -2.39
C ASN A 125 8.05 3.66 -1.00
N GLY A 126 7.78 2.41 -0.83
CA GLY A 126 8.16 1.66 0.36
C GLY A 126 6.99 0.92 0.98
N CYS A 127 7.01 -0.36 0.78
CA CYS A 127 6.19 -1.27 1.53
C CYS A 127 7.05 -1.90 2.61
N PHE A 128 6.71 -1.59 3.85
CA PHE A 128 7.34 -2.21 5.01
C PHE A 128 6.31 -3.15 5.62
N VAL A 129 6.28 -4.38 5.09
CA VAL A 129 5.47 -5.48 5.61
C VAL A 129 6.41 -6.54 6.14
N CYS A 130 6.37 -6.77 7.44
CA CYS A 130 7.24 -7.73 8.12
C CYS A 130 6.43 -9.00 8.41
N GLU A 131 6.64 -10.05 7.64
CA GLU A 131 6.04 -11.36 7.93
C GLU A 131 6.77 -11.99 9.12
N LYS A 132 6.03 -12.33 10.19
CA LYS A 132 6.60 -12.79 11.47
C LYS A 132 7.44 -14.07 11.30
N ALA A 133 7.04 -14.94 10.35
CA ALA A 133 7.76 -16.16 10.04
C ALA A 133 9.16 -15.95 9.42
N LEU A 134 9.42 -14.75 8.87
CA LEU A 134 10.69 -14.39 8.25
C LEU A 134 11.68 -13.73 9.21
N LEU A 135 11.34 -13.63 10.49
CA LEU A 135 12.24 -13.08 11.52
C LEU A 135 13.47 -13.96 11.65
N CYS A 136 14.64 -13.43 11.29
CA CYS A 136 15.93 -14.12 11.36
C CYS A 136 16.80 -13.66 12.52
N GLN A 137 16.66 -12.39 12.94
CA GLN A 137 17.42 -11.81 14.03
C GLN A 137 16.55 -10.91 14.89
N GLY A 138 16.77 -10.93 16.19
CA GLY A 138 15.96 -10.24 17.19
C GLY A 138 14.74 -11.06 17.62
N SER A 139 13.80 -10.43 18.31
CA SER A 139 12.54 -11.05 18.72
C SER A 139 11.33 -10.16 18.33
N LEU A 140 10.12 -10.78 18.26
CA LEU A 140 8.90 -10.01 18.04
C LEU A 140 8.59 -9.05 19.18
N GLU A 141 8.98 -9.41 20.40
CA GLU A 141 8.83 -8.57 21.59
C GLU A 141 9.72 -7.32 21.49
N GLU A 142 10.97 -7.49 21.04
CA GLU A 142 11.87 -6.35 20.78
C GLU A 142 11.33 -5.46 19.65
N PHE A 143 10.75 -6.06 18.59
CA PHE A 143 10.09 -5.31 17.53
C PHE A 143 8.92 -4.48 18.08
N GLU A 144 8.00 -5.09 18.82
CA GLU A 144 6.85 -4.38 19.40
C GLU A 144 7.29 -3.29 20.40
N LYS A 145 8.38 -3.50 21.12
CA LYS A 145 8.96 -2.51 22.03
C LYS A 145 9.48 -1.26 21.30
N ILE A 146 10.09 -1.43 20.12
CA ILE A 146 10.53 -0.29 19.29
C ILE A 146 9.33 0.58 18.88
N PHE A 147 8.18 -0.05 18.64
CA PHE A 147 6.94 0.62 18.22
C PHE A 147 5.91 0.72 19.36
N GLU A 148 6.38 0.79 20.61
CA GLU A 148 5.48 0.88 21.76
C GLU A 148 4.48 2.03 21.63
N GLY A 149 3.20 1.74 21.88
CA GLY A 149 2.10 2.69 21.73
C GLY A 149 1.64 2.94 20.29
N LYS A 150 2.30 2.35 19.28
CA LYS A 150 1.92 2.48 17.85
C LYS A 150 1.39 1.18 17.26
N VAL A 151 1.43 0.07 17.98
CA VAL A 151 0.97 -1.24 17.50
C VAL A 151 -0.54 -1.37 17.73
N THR A 152 -1.28 -1.58 16.63
CA THR A 152 -2.73 -1.83 16.62
C THR A 152 -3.00 -3.24 16.13
N ARG A 153 -3.64 -4.08 16.96
CA ARG A 153 -3.99 -5.45 16.61
C ARG A 153 -5.27 -5.49 15.78
N CYS A 154 -5.23 -6.15 14.62
CA CYS A 154 -6.33 -6.18 13.63
C CYS A 154 -6.97 -7.56 13.47
N TYR A 155 -6.60 -8.55 14.27
CA TYR A 155 -7.08 -9.94 14.15
C TYR A 155 -8.08 -10.36 15.25
N ASP A 156 -8.34 -9.49 16.22
CA ASP A 156 -9.27 -9.74 17.33
C ASP A 156 -10.67 -9.12 17.11
N ALA A 157 -11.02 -8.77 15.85
CA ALA A 157 -12.29 -8.15 15.50
C ALA A 157 -13.24 -9.14 14.80
#